data_778233eaf8cf96e54f90592392bff923
#
_entry.id   778233eaf8cf96e54f90592392bff923
#
_cell.length_a   1.000
_cell.length_b   1.000
_cell.length_c   1.000
_cell.angle_alpha   90.00
_cell.angle_beta   90.00
_cell.angle_gamma   90.00
#
_symmetry.space_group_name_H-M   'P 1'
#
loop_
_entity.id
_entity.type
_entity.pdbx_description
1 polymer ?
#
loop_
_entity_poly.entity_id
_entity_poly.type
_entity_poly.pdbx_seq_one_letter_code
_entity_poly.pdbx_strand_id
1 'polypeptide(L)'
;MAADDLRFFSDNTGTACPEILSAIAQANRGLAIAYGDDEWTGRLDATLSEFFATEVRAFAVATGTAANALSLATLSPPYGAIFAHEESHIAVDECGAPGFFSGGAQLMLLPGEHGRLSSATLTAALSAHRIDVHTLQPAALSLTQATELGTVYRPADINQLAAAAHARGLKVHVDGARFANALAFLACPPADITWRAGVDVLSFGATKNGALAAEAVVFFDHALVRDFELRRKRAGHLLSKSRYVAAQLLAYIETGVWRRNAERTNRLAQSIGRAAGAALMHPVEANEVFVRLGIERRQALRDAGFGFYDWGAESAGEARFVASWDHPEEDVRALCAALARL
;
A
#
# COMPACT_ATOMS: atom_id res chain seq x y z
N MET A 1 -16.08 -13.85 18.48
CA MET A 1 -16.69 -12.51 18.39
C MET A 1 -18.06 -12.68 17.77
N ALA A 2 -19.08 -12.04 18.31
CA ALA A 2 -20.44 -12.12 17.78
C ALA A 2 -20.50 -11.44 16.41
N ALA A 3 -21.47 -11.83 15.56
CA ALA A 3 -21.64 -11.28 14.20
C ALA A 3 -22.00 -9.78 14.18
N ASP A 4 -22.29 -9.21 15.35
CA ASP A 4 -22.78 -7.85 15.53
C ASP A 4 -21.69 -6.87 16.02
N ASP A 5 -20.41 -7.29 16.09
CA ASP A 5 -19.32 -6.40 16.51
C ASP A 5 -19.02 -5.38 15.39
N LEU A 6 -19.15 -4.11 15.69
CA LEU A 6 -18.77 -3.00 14.81
C LEU A 6 -17.26 -2.98 14.61
N ARG A 7 -16.78 -3.37 13.44
CA ARG A 7 -15.37 -3.73 13.18
C ARG A 7 -14.65 -2.62 12.44
N PHE A 8 -13.65 -2.01 13.11
CA PHE A 8 -12.74 -1.02 12.51
C PHE A 8 -11.29 -1.50 12.57
N PHE A 9 -11.05 -2.81 12.47
CA PHE A 9 -9.72 -3.39 12.60
C PHE A 9 -8.84 -3.10 11.38
N SER A 10 -9.32 -3.42 10.18
CA SER A 10 -8.55 -3.33 8.95
C SER A 10 -9.48 -3.33 7.73
N ASP A 11 -9.04 -2.67 6.66
CA ASP A 11 -9.65 -2.77 5.33
C ASP A 11 -9.53 -4.16 4.70
N ASN A 12 -8.64 -5.03 5.23
CA ASN A 12 -8.58 -6.45 4.88
C ASN A 12 -9.78 -7.27 5.44
N THR A 13 -10.59 -6.71 6.33
CA THR A 13 -11.80 -7.37 6.82
C THR A 13 -12.99 -7.18 5.89
N GLY A 14 -12.89 -6.24 4.95
CA GLY A 14 -13.92 -5.98 3.95
C GLY A 14 -14.11 -7.11 2.95
N THR A 15 -15.28 -7.14 2.32
CA THR A 15 -15.65 -8.15 1.31
C THR A 15 -15.07 -7.77 -0.07
N ALA A 16 -15.08 -8.74 -1.01
CA ALA A 16 -14.86 -8.40 -2.41
C ALA A 16 -16.11 -7.72 -3.00
N CYS A 17 -15.90 -6.61 -3.72
CA CYS A 17 -17.04 -5.88 -4.27
C CYS A 17 -17.70 -6.62 -5.47
N PRO A 18 -18.98 -6.35 -5.75
CA PRO A 18 -19.74 -7.07 -6.78
C PRO A 18 -19.10 -7.06 -8.16
N GLU A 19 -18.47 -5.97 -8.56
CA GLU A 19 -17.80 -5.84 -9.85
C GLU A 19 -16.62 -6.82 -9.98
N ILE A 20 -15.87 -7.00 -8.89
CA ILE A 20 -14.76 -7.95 -8.82
C ILE A 20 -15.27 -9.40 -8.89
N LEU A 21 -16.30 -9.74 -8.12
CA LEU A 21 -16.89 -11.07 -8.16
C LEU A 21 -17.46 -11.39 -9.54
N SER A 22 -18.09 -10.42 -10.19
CA SER A 22 -18.60 -10.56 -11.57
C SER A 22 -17.46 -10.82 -12.56
N ALA A 23 -16.34 -10.11 -12.45
CA ALA A 23 -15.17 -10.30 -13.31
C ALA A 23 -14.54 -11.70 -13.12
N ILE A 24 -14.43 -12.17 -11.88
CA ILE A 24 -13.99 -13.55 -11.58
C ILE A 24 -14.92 -14.57 -12.24
N ALA A 25 -16.24 -14.38 -12.12
CA ALA A 25 -17.23 -15.28 -12.74
C ALA A 25 -17.14 -15.25 -14.28
N GLN A 26 -16.85 -14.11 -14.89
CA GLN A 26 -16.63 -14.00 -16.34
C GLN A 26 -15.33 -14.70 -16.75
N ALA A 27 -14.22 -14.51 -16.03
CA ALA A 27 -12.96 -15.21 -16.28
C ALA A 27 -13.05 -16.72 -16.05
N ASN A 28 -14.07 -17.20 -15.35
CA ASN A 28 -14.33 -18.63 -15.10
C ASN A 28 -15.07 -19.34 -16.26
N ARG A 29 -15.06 -18.79 -17.46
CA ARG A 29 -15.70 -19.37 -18.63
C ARG A 29 -14.66 -19.97 -19.58
N GLY A 30 -14.88 -21.23 -19.96
CA GLY A 30 -14.04 -21.92 -20.94
C GLY A 30 -12.61 -22.22 -20.46
N LEU A 31 -11.81 -22.72 -21.38
CA LEU A 31 -10.40 -23.00 -21.18
C LEU A 31 -9.58 -21.75 -21.57
N ALA A 32 -8.47 -21.52 -20.85
CA ALA A 32 -7.51 -20.47 -21.16
C ALA A 32 -6.08 -20.99 -20.94
N ILE A 33 -5.11 -20.43 -21.67
CA ILE A 33 -3.71 -20.78 -21.51
C ILE A 33 -3.27 -20.37 -20.10
N ALA A 34 -2.40 -21.20 -19.52
CA ALA A 34 -1.95 -21.00 -18.16
C ALA A 34 -0.76 -20.03 -18.07
N TYR A 35 -0.42 -19.62 -16.82
CA TYR A 35 0.78 -18.86 -16.46
C TYR A 35 0.91 -17.48 -17.09
N GLY A 36 -0.21 -16.85 -17.39
CA GLY A 36 -0.25 -15.45 -17.84
C GLY A 36 -0.38 -15.25 -19.34
N ASP A 37 -0.40 -16.33 -20.12
CA ASP A 37 -0.62 -16.27 -21.58
C ASP A 37 -2.12 -16.29 -21.95
N ASP A 38 -2.99 -15.97 -20.98
CA ASP A 38 -4.42 -15.83 -21.14
C ASP A 38 -4.82 -14.40 -21.56
N GLU A 39 -6.01 -14.27 -22.15
CA GLU A 39 -6.56 -13.00 -22.64
C GLU A 39 -6.63 -11.91 -21.55
N TRP A 40 -7.01 -12.28 -20.31
CA TRP A 40 -7.14 -11.33 -19.21
C TRP A 40 -5.78 -10.76 -18.81
N THR A 41 -4.79 -11.63 -18.62
CA THR A 41 -3.43 -11.21 -18.27
C THR A 41 -2.80 -10.39 -19.38
N GLY A 42 -3.04 -10.75 -20.66
CA GLY A 42 -2.52 -10.01 -21.81
C GLY A 42 -3.02 -8.57 -21.94
N ARG A 43 -4.12 -8.21 -21.28
CA ARG A 43 -4.67 -6.84 -21.28
C ARG A 43 -4.07 -5.94 -20.20
N LEU A 44 -3.39 -6.50 -19.17
CA LEU A 44 -2.94 -5.72 -18.01
C LEU A 44 -2.01 -4.57 -18.39
N ASP A 45 -1.02 -4.82 -19.23
CA ASP A 45 -0.06 -3.79 -19.65
C ASP A 45 -0.78 -2.61 -20.32
N ALA A 46 -1.71 -2.89 -21.23
CA ALA A 46 -2.46 -1.86 -21.96
C ALA A 46 -3.36 -1.04 -20.99
N THR A 47 -4.16 -1.73 -20.15
CA THR A 47 -5.06 -1.08 -19.20
C THR A 47 -4.30 -0.22 -18.20
N LEU A 48 -3.18 -0.71 -17.65
CA LEU A 48 -2.36 0.04 -16.70
C LEU A 48 -1.56 1.15 -17.41
N SER A 49 -1.14 0.97 -18.67
CA SER A 49 -0.50 2.04 -19.45
C SER A 49 -1.45 3.21 -19.69
N GLU A 50 -2.71 2.94 -19.97
CA GLU A 50 -3.75 3.97 -20.06
C GLU A 50 -3.97 4.66 -18.72
N PHE A 51 -4.10 3.88 -17.62
CA PHE A 51 -4.31 4.40 -16.28
C PHE A 51 -3.18 5.32 -15.81
N PHE A 52 -1.92 4.97 -16.09
CA PHE A 52 -0.74 5.78 -15.71
C PHE A 52 -0.31 6.78 -16.79
N ALA A 53 -0.98 6.82 -17.95
CA ALA A 53 -0.66 7.68 -19.07
C ALA A 53 0.82 7.56 -19.53
N THR A 54 1.36 6.35 -19.52
CA THR A 54 2.70 5.98 -20.01
C THR A 54 2.76 4.48 -20.23
N GLU A 55 3.65 4.02 -21.11
CA GLU A 55 3.89 2.58 -21.29
C GLU A 55 4.44 1.98 -19.98
N VAL A 56 3.82 0.89 -19.51
CA VAL A 56 4.25 0.14 -18.34
C VAL A 56 4.29 -1.36 -18.61
N ARG A 57 5.02 -2.09 -17.78
CA ARG A 57 4.93 -3.53 -17.67
C ARG A 57 4.36 -3.91 -16.30
N ALA A 58 3.32 -4.71 -16.29
CA ALA A 58 2.54 -5.02 -15.10
C ALA A 58 2.44 -6.53 -14.87
N PHE A 59 2.64 -6.93 -13.61
CA PHE A 59 2.66 -8.32 -13.21
C PHE A 59 1.71 -8.54 -12.04
N ALA A 60 0.64 -9.31 -12.26
CA ALA A 60 -0.28 -9.70 -11.21
C ALA A 60 0.39 -10.63 -10.19
N VAL A 61 0.22 -10.33 -8.91
CA VAL A 61 0.64 -11.15 -7.76
C VAL A 61 -0.51 -11.23 -6.75
N ALA A 62 -0.45 -12.18 -5.82
CA ALA A 62 -1.59 -12.47 -4.94
C ALA A 62 -1.58 -11.64 -3.64
N THR A 63 -0.45 -11.06 -3.23
CA THR A 63 -0.31 -10.36 -1.94
C THR A 63 0.56 -9.12 -2.07
N GLY A 64 0.30 -8.09 -1.22
CA GLY A 64 1.12 -6.89 -1.12
C GLY A 64 2.56 -7.20 -0.68
N THR A 65 2.73 -8.09 0.31
CA THR A 65 4.06 -8.54 0.74
C THR A 65 4.89 -9.12 -0.40
N ALA A 66 4.27 -9.93 -1.28
CA ALA A 66 4.98 -10.44 -2.45
C ALA A 66 5.31 -9.31 -3.46
N ALA A 67 4.40 -8.37 -3.67
CA ALA A 67 4.65 -7.22 -4.53
C ALA A 67 5.86 -6.41 -4.03
N ASN A 68 5.89 -6.07 -2.74
CA ASN A 68 6.97 -5.32 -2.11
C ASN A 68 8.29 -6.08 -2.13
N ALA A 69 8.29 -7.31 -1.60
CA ALA A 69 9.51 -8.08 -1.44
C ALA A 69 10.17 -8.43 -2.79
N LEU A 70 9.38 -8.76 -3.83
CA LEU A 70 9.91 -9.08 -5.15
C LEU A 70 10.36 -7.81 -5.92
N SER A 71 9.67 -6.69 -5.74
CA SER A 71 10.10 -5.40 -6.26
C SER A 71 11.46 -5.01 -5.67
N LEU A 72 11.58 -5.01 -4.35
CA LEU A 72 12.82 -4.65 -3.65
C LEU A 72 13.95 -5.64 -3.95
N ALA A 73 13.66 -6.93 -4.10
CA ALA A 73 14.64 -7.91 -4.53
C ALA A 73 15.15 -7.68 -5.96
N THR A 74 14.32 -7.10 -6.83
CA THR A 74 14.72 -6.73 -8.19
C THR A 74 15.59 -5.48 -8.19
N LEU A 75 15.33 -4.55 -7.27
CA LEU A 75 16.07 -3.27 -7.16
C LEU A 75 17.39 -3.39 -6.38
N SER A 76 17.58 -4.44 -5.60
CA SER A 76 18.68 -4.50 -4.62
C SER A 76 19.46 -5.81 -4.72
N PRO A 77 20.80 -5.76 -4.84
CA PRO A 77 21.63 -6.94 -4.70
C PRO A 77 21.64 -7.43 -3.23
N PRO A 78 22.13 -8.68 -2.95
CA PRO A 78 22.16 -9.24 -1.60
C PRO A 78 22.92 -8.37 -0.56
N TYR A 79 23.83 -7.56 -0.99
CA TYR A 79 24.61 -6.62 -0.17
C TYR A 79 24.09 -5.17 -0.27
N GLY A 80 22.84 -5.01 -0.69
CA GLY A 80 22.20 -3.70 -0.86
C GLY A 80 21.59 -3.15 0.43
N ALA A 81 21.57 -1.81 0.50
CA ALA A 81 20.86 -1.03 1.50
C ALA A 81 19.57 -0.46 0.89
N ILE A 82 18.44 -0.74 1.50
CA ILE A 82 17.12 -0.23 1.11
C ILE A 82 16.69 0.78 2.17
N PHE A 83 16.57 2.05 1.79
CA PHE A 83 16.15 3.11 2.69
C PHE A 83 14.62 3.18 2.76
N ALA A 84 14.07 3.22 3.96
CA ALA A 84 12.62 3.28 4.18
C ALA A 84 12.30 4.01 5.50
N HIS A 85 11.05 4.43 5.66
CA HIS A 85 10.57 4.94 6.94
C HIS A 85 10.51 3.81 7.98
N GLU A 86 10.81 4.12 9.24
CA GLU A 86 10.83 3.12 10.33
C GLU A 86 9.48 2.44 10.57
N GLU A 87 8.36 3.13 10.29
CA GLU A 87 7.01 2.59 10.38
C GLU A 87 6.51 1.97 9.06
N SER A 88 7.36 1.83 8.02
CA SER A 88 6.93 1.21 6.76
C SER A 88 6.55 -0.26 6.96
N HIS A 89 5.53 -0.73 6.23
CA HIS A 89 5.05 -2.12 6.30
C HIS A 89 6.16 -3.14 6.09
N ILE A 90 7.07 -2.87 5.17
CA ILE A 90 8.24 -3.72 4.89
C ILE A 90 9.20 -3.86 6.09
N ALA A 91 9.17 -2.89 7.02
CA ALA A 91 10.00 -2.90 8.22
C ALA A 91 9.32 -3.65 9.37
N VAL A 92 8.00 -3.44 9.56
CA VAL A 92 7.29 -3.86 10.78
C VAL A 92 6.40 -5.08 10.60
N ASP A 93 5.83 -5.33 9.41
CA ASP A 93 4.75 -6.32 9.22
C ASP A 93 4.99 -7.34 8.09
N GLU A 94 6.21 -7.46 7.55
CA GLU A 94 6.51 -8.43 6.47
C GLU A 94 7.49 -9.53 6.88
N CYS A 95 7.75 -9.70 8.17
CA CYS A 95 8.57 -10.80 8.71
C CYS A 95 9.93 -10.97 8.00
N GLY A 96 10.57 -9.86 7.56
CA GLY A 96 11.84 -9.88 6.85
C GLY A 96 11.80 -10.34 5.39
N ALA A 97 10.61 -10.39 4.77
CA ALA A 97 10.46 -10.84 3.39
C ALA A 97 11.35 -10.10 2.37
N PRO A 98 11.54 -8.76 2.44
CA PRO A 98 12.46 -8.07 1.54
C PRO A 98 13.90 -8.61 1.60
N GLY A 99 14.44 -8.82 2.80
CA GLY A 99 15.76 -9.40 3.02
C GLY A 99 15.87 -10.84 2.52
N PHE A 100 14.83 -11.67 2.78
CA PHE A 100 14.79 -13.04 2.33
C PHE A 100 14.81 -13.17 0.79
N PHE A 101 13.93 -12.46 0.09
CA PHE A 101 13.80 -12.57 -1.36
C PHE A 101 14.94 -11.87 -2.12
N SER A 102 15.57 -10.84 -1.55
CA SER A 102 16.78 -10.22 -2.13
C SER A 102 18.04 -11.04 -1.90
N GLY A 103 18.00 -12.01 -0.96
CA GLY A 103 19.15 -12.83 -0.60
C GLY A 103 20.10 -12.16 0.38
N GLY A 104 19.65 -11.12 1.12
CA GLY A 104 20.43 -10.50 2.17
C GLY A 104 20.40 -8.96 2.24
N ALA A 105 19.74 -8.26 1.32
CA ALA A 105 19.61 -6.82 1.40
C ALA A 105 18.96 -6.40 2.74
N GLN A 106 19.43 -5.29 3.31
CA GLN A 106 18.98 -4.81 4.61
C GLN A 106 18.24 -3.48 4.50
N LEU A 107 17.27 -3.30 5.41
CA LEU A 107 16.55 -2.05 5.54
C LEU A 107 17.36 -1.05 6.35
N MET A 108 17.48 0.17 5.85
CA MET A 108 18.04 1.33 6.52
C MET A 108 16.87 2.22 6.94
N LEU A 109 16.45 2.05 8.19
CA LEU A 109 15.26 2.70 8.72
C LEU A 109 15.55 4.16 9.09
N LEU A 110 14.72 5.05 8.60
CA LEU A 110 14.84 6.49 8.81
C LEU A 110 13.60 7.05 9.51
N PRO A 111 13.77 8.01 10.42
CA PRO A 111 12.64 8.68 11.07
C PRO A 111 12.00 9.69 10.12
N GLY A 112 10.72 9.97 10.39
CA GLY A 112 9.98 11.00 9.68
C GLY A 112 8.67 11.34 10.36
N GLU A 113 8.16 12.54 10.13
CA GLU A 113 6.93 12.99 10.76
C GLU A 113 5.70 12.40 10.06
N HIS A 114 4.78 11.85 10.83
CA HIS A 114 3.53 11.25 10.33
C HIS A 114 3.75 10.13 9.29
N GLY A 115 4.79 9.32 9.45
CA GLY A 115 5.09 8.22 8.54
C GLY A 115 5.77 8.63 7.23
N ARG A 116 6.19 9.90 7.08
CA ARG A 116 6.78 10.43 5.85
C ARG A 116 8.24 10.79 6.03
N LEU A 117 9.08 10.31 5.13
CA LEU A 117 10.46 10.77 5.00
C LEU A 117 10.50 12.19 4.43
N SER A 118 11.51 12.96 4.83
CA SER A 118 11.88 14.19 4.15
C SER A 118 13.09 13.98 3.25
N SER A 119 13.22 14.78 2.19
CA SER A 119 14.42 14.76 1.34
C SER A 119 15.68 15.15 2.12
N ALA A 120 15.55 15.98 3.16
CA ALA A 120 16.65 16.33 4.05
C ALA A 120 17.12 15.12 4.88
N THR A 121 16.19 14.36 5.48
CA THR A 121 16.49 13.13 6.25
C THR A 121 17.20 12.11 5.36
N LEU A 122 16.67 11.86 4.15
CA LEU A 122 17.27 10.92 3.20
C LEU A 122 18.67 11.40 2.76
N THR A 123 18.82 12.67 2.41
CA THR A 123 20.10 13.23 1.96
C THR A 123 21.17 13.14 3.06
N ALA A 124 20.80 13.43 4.31
CA ALA A 124 21.71 13.29 5.46
C ALA A 124 22.15 11.83 5.64
N ALA A 125 21.20 10.87 5.59
CA ALA A 125 21.50 9.45 5.71
C ALA A 125 22.43 8.96 4.57
N LEU A 126 22.13 9.31 3.33
CA LEU A 126 22.95 8.96 2.16
C LEU A 126 24.35 9.60 2.21
N SER A 127 24.47 10.80 2.76
CA SER A 127 25.77 11.48 2.90
C SER A 127 26.62 10.90 4.02
N ALA A 128 26.01 10.43 5.10
CA ALA A 128 26.69 9.74 6.20
C ALA A 128 27.05 8.29 5.86
N HIS A 129 26.39 7.68 4.87
CA HIS A 129 26.59 6.29 4.48
C HIS A 129 27.91 6.13 3.71
N ARG A 130 28.80 5.30 4.25
CA ARG A 130 30.08 5.00 3.57
C ARG A 130 29.84 4.11 2.35
N ILE A 131 30.58 4.37 1.28
CA ILE A 131 30.56 3.56 0.06
C ILE A 131 31.95 2.93 -0.11
N ASP A 132 32.13 1.79 0.56
CA ASP A 132 33.37 0.99 0.48
C ASP A 132 33.01 -0.51 0.57
N VAL A 133 34.01 -1.37 0.46
CA VAL A 133 33.83 -2.84 0.47
C VAL A 133 33.39 -3.40 1.82
N HIS A 134 33.36 -2.60 2.87
CA HIS A 134 33.00 -3.03 4.23
C HIS A 134 31.56 -2.68 4.59
N THR A 135 30.84 -1.97 3.72
CA THR A 135 29.48 -1.49 4.02
C THR A 135 28.49 -1.96 2.96
N LEU A 136 27.21 -2.00 3.34
CA LEU A 136 26.12 -2.23 2.39
C LEU A 136 26.13 -1.13 1.31
N GLN A 137 25.76 -1.49 0.10
CA GLN A 137 25.73 -0.52 -0.99
C GLN A 137 24.32 0.08 -1.14
N PRO A 138 24.15 1.41 -1.14
CA PRO A 138 22.85 2.03 -1.38
C PRO A 138 22.24 1.52 -2.69
N ALA A 139 20.99 0.99 -2.63
CA ALA A 139 20.38 0.33 -3.78
C ALA A 139 18.97 0.85 -4.07
N ALA A 140 18.13 1.04 -3.06
CA ALA A 140 16.77 1.47 -3.26
C ALA A 140 16.28 2.42 -2.16
N LEU A 141 15.32 3.28 -2.52
CA LEU A 141 14.42 3.99 -1.63
C LEU A 141 13.03 3.35 -1.76
N SER A 142 12.40 3.03 -0.63
CA SER A 142 11.00 2.56 -0.58
C SER A 142 10.14 3.57 0.18
N LEU A 143 9.08 4.05 -0.46
CA LEU A 143 8.07 4.94 0.11
C LEU A 143 6.74 4.18 0.23
N THR A 144 5.89 4.55 1.17
CA THR A 144 4.54 3.97 1.31
C THR A 144 3.48 5.03 1.02
N GLN A 145 2.55 4.76 0.10
CA GLN A 145 1.54 5.71 -0.37
C GLN A 145 0.14 5.05 -0.43
N ALA A 146 -0.83 5.39 0.46
CA ALA A 146 -0.68 6.22 1.65
C ALA A 146 0.22 5.55 2.70
N THR A 147 0.82 6.36 3.61
CA THR A 147 1.70 5.84 4.66
C THR A 147 0.95 4.97 5.66
N GLU A 148 1.68 4.18 6.45
CA GLU A 148 1.10 3.34 7.51
C GLU A 148 0.42 4.15 8.64
N LEU A 149 0.63 5.46 8.67
CA LEU A 149 -0.04 6.37 9.61
C LEU A 149 -1.18 7.19 8.97
N GLY A 150 -1.67 6.75 7.78
CA GLY A 150 -2.82 7.33 7.10
C GLY A 150 -2.59 8.69 6.46
N THR A 151 -1.34 9.11 6.29
CA THR A 151 -0.97 10.36 5.61
C THR A 151 -0.52 10.12 4.18
N VAL A 152 -0.36 11.19 3.40
CA VAL A 152 -0.10 11.10 1.97
C VAL A 152 1.07 12.00 1.58
N TYR A 153 2.06 11.46 0.87
CA TYR A 153 3.09 12.25 0.20
C TYR A 153 2.48 13.07 -0.93
N ARG A 154 2.82 14.34 -1.01
CA ARG A 154 2.46 15.19 -2.17
C ARG A 154 3.35 14.86 -3.37
N PRO A 155 2.94 15.12 -4.61
CA PRO A 155 3.78 14.89 -5.79
C PRO A 155 5.17 15.53 -5.68
N ALA A 156 5.25 16.74 -5.11
CA ALA A 156 6.52 17.44 -4.90
C ALA A 156 7.43 16.74 -3.89
N ASP A 157 6.87 16.13 -2.83
CA ASP A 157 7.65 15.40 -1.81
C ASP A 157 8.27 14.14 -2.43
N ILE A 158 7.47 13.37 -3.19
CA ILE A 158 7.94 12.18 -3.90
C ILE A 158 9.05 12.56 -4.89
N ASN A 159 8.85 13.64 -5.66
CA ASN A 159 9.83 14.11 -6.64
C ASN A 159 11.16 14.50 -5.98
N GLN A 160 11.13 15.23 -4.87
CA GLN A 160 12.35 15.61 -4.14
C GLN A 160 13.09 14.39 -3.58
N LEU A 161 12.35 13.42 -3.02
CA LEU A 161 12.92 12.16 -2.51
C LEU A 161 13.50 11.31 -3.63
N ALA A 162 12.79 11.16 -4.75
CA ALA A 162 13.25 10.43 -5.92
C ALA A 162 14.50 11.08 -6.54
N ALA A 163 14.52 12.41 -6.68
CA ALA A 163 15.69 13.12 -7.17
C ALA A 163 16.92 12.90 -6.29
N ALA A 164 16.76 12.94 -4.95
CA ALA A 164 17.85 12.68 -4.01
C ALA A 164 18.35 11.22 -4.09
N ALA A 165 17.45 10.25 -4.27
CA ALA A 165 17.76 8.84 -4.45
C ALA A 165 18.52 8.61 -5.77
N HIS A 166 17.96 9.08 -6.89
CA HIS A 166 18.57 8.93 -8.22
C HIS A 166 19.93 9.59 -8.34
N ALA A 167 20.16 10.74 -7.69
CA ALA A 167 21.47 11.38 -7.64
C ALA A 167 22.57 10.51 -6.99
N ARG A 168 22.17 9.47 -6.27
CA ARG A 168 23.07 8.47 -5.65
C ARG A 168 22.94 7.09 -6.29
N GLY A 169 22.27 6.98 -7.43
CA GLY A 169 22.09 5.72 -8.18
C GLY A 169 21.06 4.75 -7.59
N LEU A 170 20.28 5.15 -6.58
CA LEU A 170 19.23 4.32 -6.03
C LEU A 170 18.02 4.29 -6.97
N LYS A 171 17.29 3.18 -6.95
CA LYS A 171 15.96 3.06 -7.55
C LYS A 171 14.87 3.39 -6.54
N VAL A 172 13.72 3.86 -7.03
CA VAL A 172 12.59 4.28 -6.18
C VAL A 172 11.41 3.30 -6.34
N HIS A 173 11.07 2.66 -5.22
CA HIS A 173 9.89 1.82 -5.07
C HIS A 173 8.82 2.58 -4.27
N VAL A 174 7.55 2.39 -4.65
CA VAL A 174 6.40 2.82 -3.87
C VAL A 174 5.56 1.60 -3.49
N ASP A 175 5.37 1.39 -2.19
CA ASP A 175 4.32 0.54 -1.67
C ASP A 175 2.99 1.28 -1.79
N GLY A 176 2.16 0.83 -2.71
CA GLY A 176 0.85 1.40 -3.02
C GLY A 176 -0.32 0.54 -2.52
N ALA A 177 -0.19 -0.14 -1.37
CA ALA A 177 -1.28 -0.94 -0.80
C ALA A 177 -2.57 -0.12 -0.63
N ARG A 178 -2.46 1.21 -0.40
CA ARG A 178 -3.58 2.16 -0.35
C ARG A 178 -3.43 3.30 -1.37
N PHE A 179 -2.87 2.99 -2.53
CA PHE A 179 -2.62 3.95 -3.61
C PHE A 179 -3.89 4.68 -4.06
N ALA A 180 -5.00 3.96 -4.16
CA ALA A 180 -6.29 4.53 -4.51
C ALA A 180 -6.78 5.58 -3.51
N ASN A 181 -6.56 5.37 -2.20
CA ASN A 181 -6.90 6.34 -1.16
C ASN A 181 -6.07 7.62 -1.27
N ALA A 182 -4.78 7.47 -1.57
CA ALA A 182 -3.90 8.62 -1.81
C ALA A 182 -4.33 9.42 -3.04
N LEU A 183 -4.67 8.75 -4.17
CA LEU A 183 -5.19 9.41 -5.35
C LEU A 183 -6.51 10.15 -5.10
N ALA A 184 -7.44 9.50 -4.37
CA ALA A 184 -8.72 10.11 -4.01
C ALA A 184 -8.55 11.37 -3.14
N PHE A 185 -7.57 11.35 -2.23
CA PHE A 185 -7.25 12.49 -1.37
C PHE A 185 -6.57 13.63 -2.14
N LEU A 186 -5.60 13.31 -2.98
CA LEU A 186 -4.84 14.30 -3.75
C LEU A 186 -5.62 14.86 -4.93
N ALA A 187 -6.64 14.15 -5.39
CA ALA A 187 -7.42 14.50 -6.58
C ALA A 187 -6.53 14.78 -7.82
N CYS A 188 -5.45 14.01 -7.98
CA CYS A 188 -4.48 14.16 -9.06
C CYS A 188 -4.46 12.92 -9.98
N PRO A 189 -3.91 13.04 -11.21
CA PRO A 189 -3.64 11.89 -12.07
C PRO A 189 -2.67 10.89 -11.42
N PRO A 190 -2.82 9.57 -11.66
CA PRO A 190 -1.89 8.55 -11.16
C PRO A 190 -0.43 8.79 -11.55
N ALA A 191 -0.20 9.35 -12.73
CA ALA A 191 1.12 9.71 -13.24
C ALA A 191 1.89 10.67 -12.32
N ASP A 192 1.18 11.59 -11.66
CA ASP A 192 1.80 12.68 -10.89
C ASP A 192 2.43 12.22 -9.58
N ILE A 193 1.97 11.08 -9.01
CA ILE A 193 2.55 10.45 -7.82
C ILE A 193 3.28 9.14 -8.13
N THR A 194 3.62 8.92 -9.41
CA THR A 194 4.38 7.77 -9.87
C THR A 194 5.55 8.21 -10.77
N TRP A 195 5.56 7.82 -12.03
CA TRP A 195 6.69 8.02 -12.93
C TRP A 195 7.08 9.49 -13.14
N ARG A 196 6.12 10.42 -13.18
CA ARG A 196 6.42 11.86 -13.27
C ARG A 196 7.14 12.39 -12.03
N ALA A 197 6.89 11.77 -10.87
CA ALA A 197 7.58 12.09 -9.63
C ALA A 197 8.90 11.31 -9.45
N GLY A 198 9.26 10.44 -10.39
CA GLY A 198 10.51 9.70 -10.37
C GLY A 198 10.41 8.30 -9.75
N VAL A 199 9.23 7.69 -9.67
CA VAL A 199 9.06 6.31 -9.21
C VAL A 199 9.45 5.34 -10.34
N ASP A 200 10.31 4.36 -10.03
CA ASP A 200 10.74 3.30 -10.97
C ASP A 200 9.79 2.09 -10.93
N VAL A 201 9.29 1.73 -9.75
CA VAL A 201 8.41 0.56 -9.54
C VAL A 201 7.34 0.87 -8.49
N LEU A 202 6.11 0.41 -8.75
CA LEU A 202 4.97 0.53 -7.85
C LEU A 202 4.40 -0.85 -7.49
N SER A 203 4.23 -1.14 -6.21
CA SER A 203 3.33 -2.20 -5.73
C SER A 203 1.91 -1.62 -5.72
N PHE A 204 1.10 -1.96 -6.73
CA PHE A 204 -0.25 -1.41 -6.90
C PHE A 204 -1.28 -2.29 -6.19
N GLY A 205 -1.89 -1.81 -5.11
CA GLY A 205 -2.82 -2.54 -4.28
C GLY A 205 -4.29 -2.41 -4.71
N ALA A 206 -5.01 -3.53 -4.77
CA ALA A 206 -6.44 -3.56 -4.96
C ALA A 206 -7.20 -4.31 -3.85
N THR A 207 -6.55 -5.21 -3.13
CA THR A 207 -7.18 -6.07 -2.12
C THR A 207 -7.86 -5.26 -1.01
N LYS A 208 -7.17 -4.29 -0.43
CA LYS A 208 -7.69 -3.46 0.65
C LYS A 208 -8.84 -2.53 0.25
N ASN A 209 -9.10 -2.41 -1.06
CA ASN A 209 -10.10 -1.49 -1.60
C ASN A 209 -11.19 -2.21 -2.43
N GLY A 210 -11.47 -3.46 -2.11
CA GLY A 210 -12.61 -4.23 -2.63
C GLY A 210 -12.26 -5.34 -3.63
N ALA A 211 -10.98 -5.65 -3.88
CA ALA A 211 -10.63 -6.90 -4.56
C ALA A 211 -10.59 -8.08 -3.57
N LEU A 212 -10.66 -9.31 -4.08
CA LEU A 212 -10.58 -10.51 -3.26
C LEU A 212 -9.14 -10.82 -2.83
N ALA A 213 -8.22 -10.87 -3.79
CA ALA A 213 -6.78 -11.04 -3.61
C ALA A 213 -6.09 -10.69 -4.93
N ALA A 214 -5.77 -9.44 -5.13
CA ALA A 214 -5.16 -8.96 -6.37
C ALA A 214 -4.29 -7.73 -6.12
N GLU A 215 -3.03 -7.87 -6.47
CA GLU A 215 -2.02 -6.82 -6.48
C GLU A 215 -1.32 -6.84 -7.83
N ALA A 216 -0.70 -5.73 -8.22
CA ALA A 216 0.18 -5.69 -9.38
C ALA A 216 1.52 -5.06 -9.01
N VAL A 217 2.61 -5.58 -9.58
CA VAL A 217 3.87 -4.85 -9.64
C VAL A 217 3.94 -4.16 -10.99
N VAL A 218 4.05 -2.83 -10.97
CA VAL A 218 4.04 -1.98 -12.17
C VAL A 218 5.42 -1.35 -12.33
N PHE A 219 6.08 -1.66 -13.42
CA PHE A 219 7.39 -1.12 -13.79
C PHE A 219 7.25 0.04 -14.76
N PHE A 220 7.79 1.19 -14.37
CA PHE A 220 8.01 2.35 -15.23
C PHE A 220 9.42 2.30 -15.87
N ASP A 221 10.37 1.61 -15.23
CA ASP A 221 11.68 1.28 -15.80
C ASP A 221 11.68 -0.15 -16.35
N HIS A 222 11.59 -0.29 -17.66
CA HIS A 222 11.51 -1.59 -18.34
C HIS A 222 12.80 -2.42 -18.26
N ALA A 223 13.94 -1.82 -17.93
CA ALA A 223 15.20 -2.56 -17.79
C ALA A 223 15.17 -3.59 -16.64
N LEU A 224 14.27 -3.39 -15.67
CA LEU A 224 14.14 -4.25 -14.49
C LEU A 224 13.24 -5.47 -14.72
N VAL A 225 12.45 -5.50 -15.78
CA VAL A 225 11.36 -6.45 -16.01
C VAL A 225 11.84 -7.90 -16.06
N ARG A 226 12.93 -8.16 -16.77
CA ARG A 226 13.42 -9.54 -16.99
C ARG A 226 13.82 -10.24 -15.70
N ASP A 227 14.46 -9.55 -14.77
CA ASP A 227 14.84 -10.11 -13.48
C ASP A 227 13.60 -10.38 -12.61
N PHE A 228 12.64 -9.46 -12.62
CA PHE A 228 11.38 -9.63 -11.89
C PHE A 228 10.58 -10.86 -12.36
N GLU A 229 10.47 -11.11 -13.66
CA GLU A 229 9.77 -12.29 -14.19
C GLU A 229 10.32 -13.59 -13.62
N LEU A 230 11.65 -13.71 -13.53
CA LEU A 230 12.32 -14.89 -13.00
C LEU A 230 12.10 -15.00 -11.47
N ARG A 231 12.20 -13.91 -10.74
CA ARG A 231 11.93 -13.85 -9.30
C ARG A 231 10.48 -14.20 -8.99
N ARG A 232 9.51 -13.66 -9.73
CA ARG A 232 8.08 -13.96 -9.60
C ARG A 232 7.80 -15.45 -9.75
N LYS A 233 8.38 -16.10 -10.76
CA LYS A 233 8.25 -17.56 -10.94
C LYS A 233 8.88 -18.34 -9.80
N ARG A 234 10.10 -17.99 -9.41
CA ARG A 234 10.86 -18.64 -8.34
C ARG A 234 10.16 -18.54 -6.98
N ALA A 235 9.51 -17.42 -6.70
CA ALA A 235 8.76 -17.17 -5.47
C ALA A 235 7.36 -17.81 -5.46
N GLY A 236 6.93 -18.47 -6.54
CA GLY A 236 5.61 -19.10 -6.63
C GLY A 236 4.47 -18.13 -6.96
N HIS A 237 4.76 -16.87 -7.28
CA HIS A 237 3.75 -15.85 -7.60
C HIS A 237 3.39 -15.74 -9.09
N LEU A 238 3.98 -16.55 -9.97
CA LEU A 238 3.42 -16.81 -11.30
C LEU A 238 2.37 -17.91 -11.18
N LEU A 239 1.13 -17.51 -10.88
CA LEU A 239 0.02 -18.43 -10.69
C LEU A 239 -0.36 -19.13 -11.99
N SER A 240 -0.66 -20.42 -11.93
CA SER A 240 -1.08 -21.18 -13.11
C SER A 240 -2.37 -20.64 -13.74
N LYS A 241 -3.30 -20.16 -12.92
CA LYS A 241 -4.55 -19.54 -13.34
C LYS A 241 -4.51 -18.02 -13.12
N SER A 242 -3.52 -17.34 -13.72
CA SER A 242 -3.29 -15.89 -13.57
C SER A 242 -4.50 -15.06 -13.95
N ARG A 243 -5.35 -15.55 -14.86
CA ARG A 243 -6.56 -14.88 -15.34
C ARG A 243 -7.48 -14.38 -14.22
N TYR A 244 -7.55 -15.09 -13.08
CA TYR A 244 -8.43 -14.69 -11.99
C TYR A 244 -7.92 -13.46 -11.23
N VAL A 245 -6.61 -13.32 -11.10
CA VAL A 245 -6.02 -12.11 -10.50
C VAL A 245 -6.08 -10.96 -11.49
N ALA A 246 -5.74 -11.22 -12.75
CA ALA A 246 -5.80 -10.21 -13.82
C ALA A 246 -7.22 -9.65 -14.02
N ALA A 247 -8.24 -10.51 -14.03
CA ALA A 247 -9.63 -10.07 -14.16
C ALA A 247 -10.08 -9.13 -13.04
N GLN A 248 -9.61 -9.34 -11.80
CA GLN A 248 -9.88 -8.45 -10.68
C GLN A 248 -9.26 -7.07 -10.90
N LEU A 249 -7.98 -7.03 -11.30
CA LEU A 249 -7.26 -5.77 -11.56
C LEU A 249 -7.88 -4.98 -12.71
N LEU A 250 -8.25 -5.65 -13.81
CA LEU A 250 -8.93 -5.03 -14.94
C LEU A 250 -10.26 -4.42 -14.49
N ALA A 251 -11.11 -5.21 -13.81
CA ALA A 251 -12.40 -4.71 -13.32
C ALA A 251 -12.21 -3.55 -12.33
N TYR A 252 -11.24 -3.63 -11.44
CA TYR A 252 -10.93 -2.59 -10.47
C TYR A 252 -10.66 -1.24 -11.12
N ILE A 253 -9.95 -1.22 -12.26
CA ILE A 253 -9.63 -0.01 -13.01
C ILE A 253 -10.77 0.38 -13.96
N GLU A 254 -11.21 -0.53 -14.83
CA GLU A 254 -12.13 -0.27 -15.93
C GLU A 254 -13.53 0.16 -15.45
N THR A 255 -14.00 -0.37 -14.32
CA THR A 255 -15.30 0.02 -13.75
C THR A 255 -15.23 1.28 -12.87
N GLY A 256 -14.03 1.78 -12.57
CA GLY A 256 -13.82 2.92 -11.69
C GLY A 256 -14.09 2.63 -10.21
N VAL A 257 -14.28 1.37 -9.83
CA VAL A 257 -14.54 0.95 -8.45
C VAL A 257 -13.42 1.37 -7.50
N TRP A 258 -12.18 1.41 -7.98
CA TRP A 258 -11.03 1.87 -7.21
C TRP A 258 -11.24 3.27 -6.63
N ARG A 259 -11.75 4.21 -7.43
CA ARG A 259 -12.01 5.59 -7.02
C ARG A 259 -13.21 5.70 -6.10
N ARG A 260 -14.33 5.09 -6.50
CA ARG A 260 -15.58 5.11 -5.73
C ARG A 260 -15.37 4.61 -4.29
N ASN A 261 -14.68 3.48 -4.15
CA ASN A 261 -14.42 2.88 -2.84
C ASN A 261 -13.45 3.73 -2.02
N ALA A 262 -12.36 4.22 -2.61
CA ALA A 262 -11.38 5.06 -1.93
C ALA A 262 -11.97 6.41 -1.48
N GLU A 263 -12.73 7.11 -2.33
CA GLU A 263 -13.42 8.35 -1.97
C GLU A 263 -14.42 8.12 -0.82
N ARG A 264 -15.14 6.99 -0.84
CA ARG A 264 -16.06 6.63 0.22
C ARG A 264 -15.32 6.40 1.55
N THR A 265 -14.29 5.57 1.55
CA THR A 265 -13.55 5.22 2.78
C THR A 265 -12.81 6.43 3.37
N ASN A 266 -12.24 7.30 2.53
CA ASN A 266 -11.63 8.55 2.98
C ASN A 266 -12.67 9.47 3.67
N ARG A 267 -13.88 9.60 3.11
CA ARG A 267 -14.95 10.40 3.75
C ARG A 267 -15.38 9.82 5.09
N LEU A 268 -15.49 8.49 5.20
CA LEU A 268 -15.82 7.81 6.46
C LEU A 268 -14.74 8.06 7.51
N ALA A 269 -13.48 7.85 7.16
CA ALA A 269 -12.33 8.11 8.04
C ALA A 269 -12.25 9.58 8.49
N GLN A 270 -12.46 10.53 7.59
CA GLN A 270 -12.51 11.95 7.95
C GLN A 270 -13.63 12.28 8.93
N SER A 271 -14.77 11.56 8.87
CA SER A 271 -15.85 11.74 9.85
C SER A 271 -15.45 11.22 11.21
N ILE A 272 -14.78 10.07 11.29
CA ILE A 272 -14.20 9.52 12.53
C ILE A 272 -13.15 10.48 13.10
N GLY A 273 -12.23 10.98 12.26
CA GLY A 273 -11.20 11.93 12.68
C GLY A 273 -11.76 13.24 13.25
N ARG A 274 -12.83 13.79 12.62
CA ARG A 274 -13.52 14.96 13.17
C ARG A 274 -14.17 14.68 14.53
N ALA A 275 -14.75 13.51 14.71
CA ALA A 275 -15.34 13.10 15.98
C ALA A 275 -14.30 12.86 17.08
N ALA A 276 -13.12 12.40 16.73
CA ALA A 276 -11.99 12.20 17.64
C ALA A 276 -11.42 13.53 18.18
N GLY A 277 -11.54 14.62 17.43
CA GLY A 277 -11.13 15.96 17.85
C GLY A 277 -9.68 16.03 18.34
N ALA A 278 -9.48 16.47 19.58
CA ALA A 278 -8.14 16.63 20.18
C ALA A 278 -7.40 15.31 20.44
N ALA A 279 -8.09 14.16 20.37
CA ALA A 279 -7.45 12.86 20.51
C ALA A 279 -6.73 12.39 19.20
N LEU A 280 -6.94 13.09 18.10
CA LEU A 280 -6.34 12.72 16.79
C LEU A 280 -4.82 12.91 16.83
N MET A 281 -4.09 11.87 16.41
CA MET A 281 -2.62 11.86 16.44
C MET A 281 -1.98 12.31 15.12
N HIS A 282 -2.62 11.96 14.00
CA HIS A 282 -2.12 12.22 12.65
C HIS A 282 -3.21 12.83 11.78
N PRO A 283 -2.88 13.63 10.75
CA PRO A 283 -3.84 14.06 9.74
C PRO A 283 -4.54 12.87 9.08
N VAL A 284 -5.85 12.93 8.88
CA VAL A 284 -6.62 11.89 8.18
C VAL A 284 -6.66 12.21 6.70
N GLU A 285 -5.74 11.61 5.94
CA GLU A 285 -5.56 11.84 4.51
C GLU A 285 -5.88 10.58 3.67
N ALA A 286 -6.12 9.45 4.34
CA ALA A 286 -6.57 8.18 3.76
C ALA A 286 -7.73 7.60 4.57
N ASN A 287 -7.85 6.28 4.62
CA ASN A 287 -8.93 5.58 5.31
C ASN A 287 -8.58 5.11 6.74
N GLU A 288 -7.48 5.55 7.28
CA GLU A 288 -6.98 5.20 8.63
C GLU A 288 -7.03 6.39 9.57
N VAL A 289 -7.39 6.14 10.83
CA VAL A 289 -7.51 7.16 11.88
C VAL A 289 -6.81 6.68 13.14
N PHE A 290 -5.83 7.44 13.59
CA PHE A 290 -5.04 7.15 14.78
C PHE A 290 -5.39 8.13 15.90
N VAL A 291 -5.69 7.59 17.06
CA VAL A 291 -6.17 8.39 18.21
C VAL A 291 -5.48 7.98 19.51
N ARG A 292 -5.28 8.95 20.40
CA ARG A 292 -4.81 8.71 21.77
C ARG A 292 -5.94 8.96 22.74
N LEU A 293 -6.58 7.88 23.19
CA LEU A 293 -7.76 7.91 24.03
C LEU A 293 -7.46 7.66 25.52
N GLY A 294 -6.35 7.00 25.81
CA GLY A 294 -6.09 6.41 27.12
C GLY A 294 -6.78 5.05 27.29
N ILE A 295 -6.37 4.31 28.33
CA ILE A 295 -6.77 2.91 28.52
C ILE A 295 -8.29 2.81 28.80
N GLU A 296 -8.82 3.65 29.69
CA GLU A 296 -10.23 3.61 30.12
C GLU A 296 -11.19 3.86 28.94
N ARG A 297 -10.92 4.88 28.13
CA ARG A 297 -11.78 5.21 26.98
C ARG A 297 -11.72 4.14 25.88
N ARG A 298 -10.55 3.54 25.64
CA ARG A 298 -10.43 2.39 24.73
C ARG A 298 -11.29 1.23 25.19
N GLN A 299 -11.24 0.91 26.51
CA GLN A 299 -12.04 -0.17 27.07
C GLN A 299 -13.55 0.14 26.96
N ALA A 300 -13.96 1.38 27.26
CA ALA A 300 -15.36 1.80 27.10
C ALA A 300 -15.89 1.63 25.67
N LEU A 301 -15.06 1.90 24.65
CA LEU A 301 -15.43 1.65 23.26
C LEU A 301 -15.59 0.16 22.97
N ARG A 302 -14.71 -0.70 23.50
CA ARG A 302 -14.81 -2.16 23.35
C ARG A 302 -16.07 -2.71 24.05
N ASP A 303 -16.36 -2.24 25.23
CA ASP A 303 -17.56 -2.61 25.99
C ASP A 303 -18.85 -2.18 25.28
N ALA A 304 -18.76 -1.11 24.46
CA ALA A 304 -19.83 -0.67 23.57
C ALA A 304 -19.91 -1.43 22.24
N GLY A 305 -19.07 -2.48 22.03
CA GLY A 305 -19.09 -3.36 20.85
C GLY A 305 -18.21 -2.89 19.68
N PHE A 306 -17.35 -1.86 19.84
CA PHE A 306 -16.46 -1.44 18.77
C PHE A 306 -15.16 -2.26 18.77
N GLY A 307 -14.87 -2.91 17.63
CA GLY A 307 -13.64 -3.65 17.40
C GLY A 307 -12.60 -2.80 16.65
N PHE A 308 -11.39 -2.69 17.19
CA PHE A 308 -10.26 -1.96 16.62
C PHE A 308 -8.93 -2.46 17.20
N TYR A 309 -7.82 -2.14 16.53
CA TYR A 309 -6.49 -2.46 17.05
C TYR A 309 -5.98 -1.40 18.03
N ASP A 310 -5.31 -1.85 19.09
CA ASP A 310 -4.41 -1.00 19.85
C ASP A 310 -3.22 -0.63 18.97
N TRP A 311 -2.64 0.55 19.19
CA TRP A 311 -1.50 1.03 18.47
C TRP A 311 -0.39 1.45 19.42
N GLY A 312 0.87 1.27 18.99
CA GLY A 312 2.03 1.56 19.83
C GLY A 312 2.09 0.72 21.11
N ALA A 313 2.72 1.25 22.13
CA ALA A 313 2.78 0.58 23.43
C ALA A 313 1.40 0.57 24.11
N GLU A 314 1.04 -0.54 24.76
CA GLU A 314 -0.26 -0.69 25.47
C GLU A 314 -0.55 0.45 26.44
N SER A 315 0.49 0.92 27.16
CA SER A 315 0.41 2.03 28.10
C SER A 315 0.14 3.40 27.47
N ALA A 316 0.40 3.56 26.17
CA ALA A 316 0.19 4.83 25.46
C ALA A 316 -1.29 5.15 25.26
N GLY A 317 -2.15 4.14 25.30
CA GLY A 317 -3.60 4.33 25.15
C GLY A 317 -4.02 4.73 23.75
N GLU A 318 -3.24 4.30 22.75
CA GLU A 318 -3.45 4.63 21.35
C GLU A 318 -4.29 3.56 20.65
N ALA A 319 -5.05 3.96 19.63
CA ALA A 319 -5.91 3.07 18.87
C ALA A 319 -5.89 3.47 17.38
N ARG A 320 -6.04 2.46 16.51
CA ARG A 320 -6.22 2.63 15.07
C ARG A 320 -7.60 2.18 14.65
N PHE A 321 -8.34 3.03 13.96
CA PHE A 321 -9.57 2.71 13.27
C PHE A 321 -9.34 2.74 11.77
N VAL A 322 -9.81 1.74 11.05
CA VAL A 322 -9.71 1.67 9.57
C VAL A 322 -11.11 1.58 8.97
N ALA A 323 -11.40 2.47 8.03
CA ALA A 323 -12.64 2.42 7.27
C ALA A 323 -12.49 1.50 6.06
N SER A 324 -13.34 0.46 5.95
CA SER A 324 -13.44 -0.41 4.78
C SER A 324 -14.50 0.11 3.80
N TRP A 325 -14.39 -0.29 2.53
CA TRP A 325 -15.28 0.15 1.44
C TRP A 325 -16.74 -0.23 1.68
N ASP A 326 -16.99 -1.32 2.37
CA ASP A 326 -18.30 -1.90 2.67
C ASP A 326 -18.85 -1.60 4.07
N HIS A 327 -18.15 -0.77 4.88
CA HIS A 327 -18.66 -0.37 6.18
C HIS A 327 -20.04 0.28 6.07
N PRO A 328 -21.04 -0.18 6.83
CA PRO A 328 -22.32 0.50 6.96
C PRO A 328 -22.10 1.93 7.52
N GLU A 329 -22.79 2.91 6.98
CA GLU A 329 -22.66 4.29 7.46
C GLU A 329 -23.20 4.48 8.90
N GLU A 330 -24.16 3.64 9.30
CA GLU A 330 -24.67 3.60 10.66
C GLU A 330 -23.60 3.21 11.68
N ASP A 331 -22.72 2.25 11.35
CA ASP A 331 -21.63 1.84 12.23
C ASP A 331 -20.63 2.97 12.44
N VAL A 332 -20.30 3.67 11.34
CA VAL A 332 -19.41 4.84 11.40
C VAL A 332 -20.07 5.98 12.22
N ARG A 333 -21.38 6.24 12.03
CA ARG A 333 -22.10 7.22 12.85
C ARG A 333 -22.13 6.85 14.32
N ALA A 334 -22.31 5.57 14.63
CA ALA A 334 -22.27 5.07 16.00
C ALA A 334 -20.91 5.26 16.65
N LEU A 335 -19.81 4.93 15.97
CA LEU A 335 -18.44 5.18 16.42
C LEU A 335 -18.19 6.68 16.65
N CYS A 336 -18.57 7.53 15.70
CA CYS A 336 -18.44 8.98 15.81
C CYS A 336 -19.19 9.52 17.04
N ALA A 337 -20.42 9.05 17.28
CA ALA A 337 -21.19 9.45 18.45
C ALA A 337 -20.59 8.95 19.77
N ALA A 338 -19.96 7.78 19.79
CA ALA A 338 -19.25 7.26 20.95
C ALA A 338 -17.98 8.09 21.24
N LEU A 339 -17.15 8.36 20.22
CA LEU A 339 -15.94 9.18 20.35
C LEU A 339 -16.24 10.61 20.85
N ALA A 340 -17.33 11.22 20.38
CA ALA A 340 -17.71 12.57 20.78
C ALA A 340 -18.21 12.68 22.23
N ARG A 341 -18.53 11.56 22.91
CA ARG A 341 -18.97 11.52 24.33
C ARG A 341 -17.81 11.28 25.28
N LEU A 342 -16.67 10.86 24.78
CA LEU A 342 -15.46 10.55 25.56
C LEU A 342 -14.57 11.79 25.75
#